data_44627a69c711e58f17e7e67a65b87873
#
_entry.id   44627a69c711e58f17e7e67a65b87873
#
_cell.length_a   1.000
_cell.length_b   1.000
_cell.length_c   1.000
_cell.angle_alpha   90.00
_cell.angle_beta   90.00
_cell.angle_gamma   90.00
#
_symmetry.space_group_name_H-M   'P 1'
#
loop_
_entity.id
_entity.type
_entity.pdbx_description
1 polymer ?
#
loop_
_entity_poly.entity_id
_entity_poly.type
_entity_poly.pdbx_seq_one_letter_code
_entity_poly.pdbx_strand_id
1 'polypeptide(L)'
;SIRVGFSLCSGRNFPVASHHVSAMAAKRAISSASAVLSGGDLDASVDAVIGLPLLIDESMYARPFGCNMFDAEVPIIYETFLMALIVQKFGGTSVADIDRIKAAALRAKKEVDAGNQVAVVLSAMSGVTNKLVEYVSEITALHDAREYDSVVSTGEQVTTGLLALALQELGVSARSWLGWQIPIHMDGAHGRARIQSIETEEMHKRLDAGEVCVVAGFQGLGPDNRITTLGRGGSDTSAVALAAALKADQCDIYTDVDGI
;
A
#
# COMPACT_ATOMS: atom_id res chain seq x y z
N SER A 1 11.91 -1.11 -10.93
CA SER A 1 12.79 -1.61 -12.01
C SER A 1 13.73 -0.51 -12.44
N ILE A 2 15.02 -0.74 -12.35
CA ILE A 2 16.04 0.19 -12.88
C ILE A 2 16.26 -0.20 -14.33
N ARG A 3 15.95 0.69 -15.28
CA ARG A 3 16.36 0.56 -16.67
C ARG A 3 17.67 1.32 -16.87
N VAL A 4 18.73 0.60 -17.20
CA VAL A 4 19.98 1.21 -17.65
C VAL A 4 19.92 1.23 -19.18
N GLY A 5 19.76 2.41 -19.76
CA GLY A 5 19.78 2.60 -21.21
C GLY A 5 21.18 3.06 -21.64
N PHE A 6 21.82 2.31 -22.52
CA PHE A 6 23.05 2.75 -23.17
C PHE A 6 22.70 3.30 -24.56
N SER A 7 23.02 4.57 -24.79
CA SER A 7 22.98 5.14 -26.13
C SER A 7 24.35 4.97 -26.77
N LEU A 8 24.40 4.19 -27.85
CA LEU A 8 25.62 3.96 -28.62
C LEU A 8 25.70 4.93 -29.78
N CYS A 9 26.82 5.58 -29.92
CA CYS A 9 27.22 6.23 -31.18
C CYS A 9 27.14 5.22 -32.33
N SER A 10 26.40 5.59 -33.34
CA SER A 10 26.17 4.97 -34.67
C SER A 10 26.83 3.60 -34.93
N GLY A 11 26.03 2.57 -35.04
CA GLY A 11 26.27 1.57 -36.05
C GLY A 11 26.37 0.11 -35.65
N ARG A 12 25.94 -0.41 -34.51
CA ARG A 12 25.72 -1.88 -34.31
C ARG A 12 24.78 -2.17 -33.18
N ASN A 13 23.78 -3.04 -33.43
CA ASN A 13 22.86 -3.59 -32.43
C ASN A 13 23.58 -4.60 -31.52
N PHE A 14 23.58 -4.33 -30.20
CA PHE A 14 23.91 -5.32 -29.19
C PHE A 14 22.66 -5.69 -28.39
N PRO A 15 22.53 -6.94 -27.92
CA PRO A 15 21.37 -7.37 -27.14
C PRO A 15 21.36 -6.68 -25.76
N VAL A 16 20.21 -6.13 -25.39
CA VAL A 16 19.95 -5.53 -24.09
C VAL A 16 19.71 -6.65 -23.07
N ALA A 17 20.62 -6.85 -22.13
CA ALA A 17 20.37 -7.71 -20.99
C ALA A 17 19.62 -6.93 -19.91
N SER A 18 18.36 -7.29 -19.65
CA SER A 18 17.57 -6.72 -18.57
C SER A 18 17.81 -7.47 -17.26
N HIS A 19 18.44 -6.83 -16.28
CA HIS A 19 18.54 -7.36 -14.93
C HIS A 19 17.45 -6.73 -14.07
N HIS A 20 16.54 -7.54 -13.54
CA HIS A 20 15.56 -7.14 -12.54
C HIS A 20 16.23 -7.11 -11.15
N VAL A 21 16.48 -5.92 -10.63
CA VAL A 21 16.84 -5.73 -9.21
C VAL A 21 15.57 -5.37 -8.44
N SER A 22 15.31 -6.08 -7.33
CA SER A 22 14.16 -5.80 -6.48
C SER A 22 14.20 -4.35 -5.97
N ALA A 23 13.08 -3.64 -6.06
CA ALA A 23 12.93 -2.26 -5.56
C ALA A 23 13.36 -2.11 -4.08
N MET A 24 13.21 -3.17 -3.29
CA MET A 24 13.64 -3.24 -1.89
C MET A 24 15.18 -3.20 -1.73
N ALA A 25 15.93 -3.82 -2.64
CA ALA A 25 17.39 -3.79 -2.61
C ALA A 25 17.92 -2.40 -2.99
N ALA A 26 17.27 -1.72 -3.93
CA ALA A 26 17.60 -0.35 -4.31
C ALA A 26 17.33 0.66 -3.18
N LYS A 27 16.21 0.51 -2.43
CA LYS A 27 15.90 1.34 -1.26
C LYS A 27 16.94 1.22 -0.14
N ARG A 28 17.40 0.01 0.17
CA ARG A 28 18.44 -0.20 1.19
C ARG A 28 19.76 0.46 0.80
N ALA A 29 20.12 0.40 -0.48
CA ALA A 29 21.32 1.06 -0.99
C ALA A 29 21.24 2.59 -0.91
N ILE A 30 20.09 3.18 -1.22
CA ILE A 30 19.87 4.65 -1.16
C ILE A 30 19.80 5.15 0.28
N SER A 31 19.15 4.42 1.20
CA SER A 31 19.08 4.77 2.62
C SER A 31 20.46 4.73 3.29
N SER A 32 21.31 3.74 2.95
CA SER A 32 22.68 3.68 3.47
C SER A 32 23.57 4.77 2.87
N ALA A 33 23.40 5.14 1.62
CA ALA A 33 24.13 6.23 0.97
C ALA A 33 23.75 7.61 1.56
N SER A 34 22.47 7.85 1.85
CA SER A 34 22.02 9.10 2.51
C SER A 34 22.57 9.27 3.92
N ALA A 35 22.72 8.18 4.68
CA ALA A 35 23.27 8.20 6.02
C ALA A 35 24.78 8.51 6.04
N VAL A 36 25.50 8.13 4.99
CA VAL A 36 26.95 8.40 4.83
C VAL A 36 27.21 9.86 4.40
N LEU A 37 26.30 10.46 3.62
CA LEU A 37 26.46 11.83 3.12
C LEU A 37 26.08 12.92 4.14
N SER A 38 25.45 12.56 5.26
CA SER A 38 25.07 13.52 6.33
C SER A 38 26.11 13.68 7.45
N GLY A 39 27.17 12.86 7.48
CA GLY A 39 28.28 12.97 8.42
C GLY A 39 29.51 13.56 7.72
N GLY A 40 29.77 14.84 7.95
CA GLY A 40 30.84 15.55 7.25
C GLY A 40 32.22 14.95 7.43
N ASP A 41 32.76 14.46 6.32
CA ASP A 41 34.17 14.52 5.93
C ASP A 41 34.26 13.99 4.50
N LEU A 42 34.60 14.85 3.57
CA LEU A 42 34.61 14.59 2.12
C LEU A 42 35.86 13.84 1.63
N ASP A 43 36.62 13.17 2.51
CA ASP A 43 37.88 12.50 2.15
C ASP A 43 37.86 10.97 2.36
N ALA A 44 36.69 10.38 2.58
CA ALA A 44 36.55 8.93 2.55
C ALA A 44 36.22 8.49 1.11
N SER A 45 37.19 7.85 0.49
CA SER A 45 37.22 7.33 -0.86
C SER A 45 35.87 6.78 -1.35
N VAL A 46 35.58 7.06 -2.63
CA VAL A 46 34.45 6.56 -3.43
C VAL A 46 34.25 5.04 -3.35
N ASP A 47 35.24 4.31 -2.85
CA ASP A 47 35.26 2.86 -2.69
C ASP A 47 34.29 2.32 -1.61
N ALA A 48 33.84 3.16 -0.67
CA ALA A 48 32.90 2.73 0.40
C ALA A 48 31.42 2.69 -0.07
N VAL A 49 31.08 3.30 -1.18
CA VAL A 49 29.72 3.36 -1.71
C VAL A 49 29.41 2.24 -2.71
N ILE A 50 30.45 1.52 -3.20
CA ILE A 50 30.35 0.45 -4.19
C ILE A 50 30.53 -0.92 -3.51
N GLY A 51 29.89 -1.13 -2.39
CA GLY A 51 29.88 -2.42 -1.67
C GLY A 51 28.82 -3.41 -2.14
N LEU A 52 28.33 -3.32 -3.37
CA LEU A 52 27.57 -4.37 -4.03
C LEU A 52 28.56 -5.18 -4.88
N PRO A 53 28.71 -6.52 -4.68
CA PRO A 53 29.44 -7.33 -5.63
C PRO A 53 28.67 -7.33 -6.96
N LEU A 54 29.02 -6.41 -7.84
CA LEU A 54 28.81 -6.61 -9.26
C LEU A 54 29.71 -7.78 -9.64
N LEU A 55 29.16 -8.99 -9.69
CA LEU A 55 29.74 -10.12 -10.40
C LEU A 55 29.74 -9.78 -11.89
N ILE A 56 30.66 -8.89 -12.26
CA ILE A 56 31.04 -8.68 -13.65
C ILE A 56 32.24 -9.57 -13.86
N ASP A 57 32.04 -10.62 -14.63
CA ASP A 57 33.12 -11.50 -15.10
C ASP A 57 34.12 -10.64 -15.88
N GLU A 58 35.31 -10.42 -15.31
CA GLU A 58 36.40 -9.66 -15.94
C GLU A 58 36.86 -10.26 -17.28
N SER A 59 36.47 -11.49 -17.61
CA SER A 59 36.79 -12.15 -18.86
C SER A 59 36.07 -11.57 -20.09
N MET A 60 35.07 -10.73 -19.90
CA MET A 60 34.32 -10.10 -21.02
C MET A 60 34.96 -8.83 -21.59
N TYR A 61 36.02 -8.32 -21.01
CA TYR A 61 36.74 -7.14 -21.51
C TYR A 61 38.05 -7.48 -22.17
N ALA A 62 38.00 -8.29 -23.27
CA ALA A 62 39.14 -8.35 -24.21
C ALA A 62 39.15 -7.05 -25.00
N ARG A 63 40.15 -6.18 -24.74
CA ARG A 63 40.39 -4.97 -25.47
C ARG A 63 40.72 -5.28 -26.93
N PRO A 64 40.15 -4.55 -27.89
CA PRO A 64 40.98 -3.80 -28.82
C PRO A 64 40.45 -2.40 -29.10
N PHE A 65 41.40 -1.51 -29.35
CA PHE A 65 41.31 -0.14 -29.84
C PHE A 65 41.16 0.97 -28.79
N GLY A 66 42.25 1.75 -28.73
CA GLY A 66 42.47 2.93 -27.91
C GLY A 66 41.46 4.05 -28.07
N CYS A 67 40.42 4.00 -27.31
CA CYS A 67 39.58 5.14 -26.97
C CYS A 67 39.74 5.41 -25.48
N ASN A 68 40.17 6.62 -25.12
CA ASN A 68 40.15 7.07 -23.72
C ASN A 68 38.69 7.17 -23.28
N MET A 69 38.23 6.18 -22.51
CA MET A 69 36.83 6.12 -21.98
C MET A 69 36.62 6.96 -20.71
N PHE A 70 37.59 7.85 -20.37
CA PHE A 70 37.50 8.63 -19.12
C PHE A 70 36.82 10.00 -19.26
N ASP A 71 36.52 10.47 -20.49
CA ASP A 71 35.92 11.79 -20.74
C ASP A 71 34.44 11.76 -21.18
N ALA A 72 33.78 10.62 -21.14
CA ALA A 72 32.34 10.57 -21.36
C ALA A 72 31.61 10.63 -20.01
N GLU A 73 31.17 11.82 -19.59
CA GLU A 73 30.10 11.96 -18.60
C GLU A 73 28.86 11.21 -19.11
N VAL A 74 28.70 9.95 -18.70
CA VAL A 74 27.47 9.21 -18.94
C VAL A 74 26.42 9.80 -18.00
N PRO A 75 25.42 10.56 -18.47
CA PRO A 75 24.36 11.02 -17.61
C PRO A 75 23.61 9.79 -17.11
N ILE A 76 23.85 9.42 -15.85
CA ILE A 76 23.04 8.42 -15.17
C ILE A 76 21.68 9.09 -14.92
N ILE A 77 20.76 8.91 -15.88
CA ILE A 77 19.37 9.32 -15.69
C ILE A 77 18.76 8.34 -14.69
N TYR A 78 18.78 8.71 -13.42
CA TYR A 78 17.93 8.07 -12.43
C TYR A 78 16.49 8.51 -12.75
N GLU A 79 15.75 7.69 -13.50
CA GLU A 79 14.29 7.77 -13.41
C GLU A 79 13.93 7.45 -11.95
N THR A 80 13.77 8.49 -11.18
CA THR A 80 13.19 8.39 -9.84
C THR A 80 11.75 7.93 -10.06
N PHE A 81 11.48 6.63 -10.02
CA PHE A 81 10.12 6.15 -9.89
C PHE A 81 9.59 6.72 -8.58
N LEU A 82 8.84 7.81 -8.69
CA LEU A 82 8.08 8.34 -7.57
C LEU A 82 7.12 7.25 -7.12
N MET A 83 7.42 6.66 -5.99
CA MET A 83 6.61 5.65 -5.36
C MET A 83 5.38 6.35 -4.80
N ALA A 84 4.24 6.17 -5.45
CA ALA A 84 2.99 6.76 -5.01
C ALA A 84 2.39 5.98 -3.83
N LEU A 85 1.73 6.68 -2.92
CA LEU A 85 0.87 6.08 -1.91
C LEU A 85 -0.57 6.09 -2.42
N ILE A 86 -1.13 4.90 -2.62
CA ILE A 86 -2.46 4.71 -3.20
C ILE A 86 -3.39 4.11 -2.14
N VAL A 87 -4.53 4.75 -1.94
CA VAL A 87 -5.64 4.18 -1.15
C VAL A 87 -6.65 3.60 -2.13
N GLN A 88 -6.97 2.31 -1.99
CA GLN A 88 -7.98 1.62 -2.79
C GLN A 88 -9.17 1.24 -1.92
N LYS A 89 -10.37 1.60 -2.32
CA LYS A 89 -11.59 1.19 -1.62
C LYS A 89 -12.38 0.22 -2.46
N PHE A 90 -12.76 -0.92 -1.88
CA PHE A 90 -13.67 -1.89 -2.53
C PHE A 90 -15.01 -1.94 -1.80
N GLY A 91 -16.09 -1.67 -2.55
CA GLY A 91 -17.47 -1.76 -2.06
C GLY A 91 -17.92 -3.21 -1.84
N GLY A 92 -19.05 -3.39 -1.15
CA GLY A 92 -19.58 -4.72 -0.81
C GLY A 92 -19.82 -5.62 -2.03
N THR A 93 -20.26 -5.05 -3.15
CA THR A 93 -20.42 -5.78 -4.43
C THR A 93 -19.10 -6.20 -5.03
N SER A 94 -18.05 -5.40 -4.85
CA SER A 94 -16.69 -5.72 -5.33
C SER A 94 -16.00 -6.82 -4.51
N VAL A 95 -16.52 -7.15 -3.34
CA VAL A 95 -16.02 -8.18 -2.41
C VAL A 95 -17.13 -9.14 -1.97
N ALA A 96 -18.16 -9.33 -2.80
CA ALA A 96 -19.37 -10.07 -2.44
C ALA A 96 -19.14 -11.55 -2.14
N ASP A 97 -18.09 -12.13 -2.70
CA ASP A 97 -17.71 -13.54 -2.57
C ASP A 97 -16.18 -13.70 -2.60
N ILE A 98 -15.72 -14.92 -2.39
CA ILE A 98 -14.29 -15.25 -2.32
C ILE A 98 -13.57 -14.96 -3.65
N ASP A 99 -14.21 -15.20 -4.79
CA ASP A 99 -13.58 -14.97 -6.10
C ASP A 99 -13.40 -13.46 -6.35
N ARG A 100 -14.35 -12.64 -5.92
CA ARG A 100 -14.24 -11.18 -5.97
C ARG A 100 -13.19 -10.65 -5.01
N ILE A 101 -13.05 -11.24 -3.81
CA ILE A 101 -11.97 -10.90 -2.87
C ILE A 101 -10.60 -11.21 -3.51
N LYS A 102 -10.43 -12.36 -4.17
CA LYS A 102 -9.21 -12.69 -4.90
C LYS A 102 -8.95 -11.72 -6.06
N ALA A 103 -9.99 -11.31 -6.78
CA ALA A 103 -9.86 -10.29 -7.84
C ALA A 103 -9.44 -8.92 -7.29
N ALA A 104 -9.97 -8.51 -6.13
CA ALA A 104 -9.54 -7.30 -5.43
C ALA A 104 -8.07 -7.39 -4.98
N ALA A 105 -7.65 -8.55 -4.47
CA ALA A 105 -6.24 -8.79 -4.11
C ALA A 105 -5.30 -8.66 -5.32
N LEU A 106 -5.68 -9.18 -6.49
CA LEU A 106 -4.90 -9.02 -7.73
C LEU A 106 -4.80 -7.55 -8.17
N ARG A 107 -5.85 -6.74 -7.96
CA ARG A 107 -5.80 -5.30 -8.25
C ARG A 107 -4.82 -4.57 -7.32
N ALA A 108 -4.89 -4.84 -6.03
CA ALA A 108 -3.96 -4.27 -5.05
C ALA A 108 -2.52 -4.72 -5.35
N LYS A 109 -2.30 -6.00 -5.65
CA LYS A 109 -1.00 -6.54 -6.05
C LYS A 109 -0.42 -5.82 -7.26
N LYS A 110 -1.22 -5.48 -8.26
CA LYS A 110 -0.76 -4.76 -9.46
C LYS A 110 -0.07 -3.44 -9.10
N GLU A 111 -0.62 -2.68 -8.16
CA GLU A 111 -0.01 -1.45 -7.69
C GLU A 111 1.27 -1.69 -6.88
N VAL A 112 1.28 -2.74 -6.05
CA VAL A 112 2.49 -3.15 -5.33
C VAL A 112 3.60 -3.56 -6.30
N ASP A 113 3.27 -4.34 -7.34
CA ASP A 113 4.22 -4.76 -8.38
C ASP A 113 4.73 -3.57 -9.22
N ALA A 114 3.94 -2.51 -9.34
CA ALA A 114 4.35 -1.24 -9.95
C ALA A 114 5.26 -0.40 -9.02
N GLY A 115 5.51 -0.82 -7.79
CA GLY A 115 6.36 -0.15 -6.82
C GLY A 115 5.65 0.85 -5.92
N ASN A 116 4.31 0.89 -5.96
CA ASN A 116 3.52 1.80 -5.13
C ASN A 116 3.30 1.25 -3.71
N GLN A 117 3.12 2.15 -2.75
CA GLN A 117 2.59 1.81 -1.43
C GLN A 117 1.07 1.72 -1.51
N VAL A 118 0.48 0.72 -0.88
CA VAL A 118 -0.96 0.46 -1.00
C VAL A 118 -1.62 0.31 0.36
N ALA A 119 -2.67 1.09 0.59
CA ALA A 119 -3.64 0.86 1.65
C ALA A 119 -4.99 0.52 1.03
N VAL A 120 -5.67 -0.49 1.56
CA VAL A 120 -6.96 -0.95 1.04
C VAL A 120 -8.02 -0.77 2.10
N VAL A 121 -9.14 -0.13 1.76
CA VAL A 121 -10.31 0.01 2.64
C VAL A 121 -11.45 -0.86 2.13
N LEU A 122 -12.04 -1.65 3.01
CA LEU A 122 -13.06 -2.63 2.66
C LEU A 122 -14.41 -2.36 3.30
N SER A 123 -15.46 -2.62 2.54
CA SER A 123 -16.81 -2.84 3.05
C SER A 123 -17.01 -4.31 3.43
N ALA A 124 -18.06 -4.59 4.19
CA ALA A 124 -18.55 -5.96 4.36
C ALA A 124 -18.95 -6.57 3.01
N MET A 125 -18.90 -7.90 2.91
CA MET A 125 -19.43 -8.62 1.75
C MET A 125 -20.91 -8.28 1.54
N SER A 126 -21.36 -8.27 0.28
CA SER A 126 -22.73 -7.91 -0.08
C SER A 126 -23.75 -8.71 0.73
N GLY A 127 -24.72 -8.02 1.34
CA GLY A 127 -25.78 -8.62 2.16
C GLY A 127 -25.38 -8.94 3.61
N VAL A 128 -24.10 -9.01 3.95
CA VAL A 128 -23.65 -9.38 5.31
C VAL A 128 -24.10 -8.38 6.35
N THR A 129 -23.93 -7.07 6.10
CA THR A 129 -24.38 -6.03 7.04
C THR A 129 -25.89 -6.11 7.27
N ASN A 130 -26.69 -6.36 6.22
CA ASN A 130 -28.15 -6.53 6.35
C ASN A 130 -28.49 -7.72 7.23
N LYS A 131 -27.76 -8.84 7.08
CA LYS A 131 -27.98 -10.04 7.91
C LYS A 131 -27.63 -9.79 9.37
N LEU A 132 -26.56 -9.04 9.65
CA LEU A 132 -26.19 -8.64 11.01
C LEU A 132 -27.26 -7.73 11.64
N VAL A 133 -27.80 -6.78 10.88
CA VAL A 133 -28.93 -5.95 11.31
C VAL A 133 -30.18 -6.78 11.61
N GLU A 134 -30.47 -7.78 10.76
CA GLU A 134 -31.59 -8.72 10.98
C GLU A 134 -31.42 -9.47 12.32
N TYR A 135 -30.24 -10.00 12.62
CA TYR A 135 -29.98 -10.67 13.91
C TYR A 135 -30.26 -9.76 15.10
N VAL A 136 -29.85 -8.49 15.06
CA VAL A 136 -30.15 -7.56 16.14
C VAL A 136 -31.65 -7.34 16.28
N SER A 137 -32.38 -7.15 15.16
CA SER A 137 -33.82 -6.91 15.15
C SER A 137 -34.63 -8.12 15.63
N GLU A 138 -34.17 -9.34 15.37
CA GLU A 138 -34.78 -10.57 15.87
C GLU A 138 -34.67 -10.72 17.42
N ILE A 139 -33.59 -10.17 18.02
CA ILE A 139 -33.39 -10.19 19.45
C ILE A 139 -34.21 -9.11 20.14
N THR A 140 -34.21 -7.87 19.60
CA THR A 140 -34.92 -6.75 20.24
C THR A 140 -35.23 -5.63 19.25
N ALA A 141 -36.42 -5.06 19.40
CA ALA A 141 -36.83 -3.88 18.64
C ALA A 141 -36.15 -2.58 19.16
N LEU A 142 -35.76 -2.57 20.43
CA LEU A 142 -35.11 -1.42 21.09
C LEU A 142 -33.73 -1.85 21.57
N HIS A 143 -32.73 -1.73 20.66
CA HIS A 143 -31.35 -2.12 20.95
C HIS A 143 -30.53 -0.94 21.49
N ASP A 144 -29.54 -1.25 22.32
CA ASP A 144 -28.46 -0.32 22.65
C ASP A 144 -27.60 -0.08 21.39
N ALA A 145 -27.43 1.18 21.01
CA ALA A 145 -26.69 1.52 19.80
C ALA A 145 -25.21 1.12 19.86
N ARG A 146 -24.62 1.00 21.06
CA ARG A 146 -23.25 0.56 21.28
C ARG A 146 -23.08 -0.94 20.98
N GLU A 147 -24.04 -1.74 21.41
CA GLU A 147 -24.05 -3.17 21.12
C GLU A 147 -24.38 -3.43 19.64
N TYR A 148 -25.28 -2.63 19.06
CA TYR A 148 -25.55 -2.64 17.62
C TYR A 148 -24.28 -2.42 16.80
N ASP A 149 -23.50 -1.36 17.10
CA ASP A 149 -22.23 -1.06 16.42
C ASP A 149 -21.23 -2.21 16.54
N SER A 150 -21.16 -2.85 17.73
CA SER A 150 -20.30 -4.01 17.96
C SER A 150 -20.64 -5.19 17.05
N VAL A 151 -21.94 -5.42 16.78
CA VAL A 151 -22.39 -6.50 15.90
C VAL A 151 -22.14 -6.14 14.44
N VAL A 152 -22.63 -4.99 13.97
CA VAL A 152 -22.62 -4.66 12.53
C VAL A 152 -21.22 -4.41 11.98
N SER A 153 -20.28 -3.97 12.82
CA SER A 153 -18.89 -3.73 12.42
C SER A 153 -18.10 -5.01 12.06
N THR A 154 -18.61 -6.19 12.48
CA THR A 154 -17.91 -7.46 12.24
C THR A 154 -17.88 -7.85 10.78
N GLY A 155 -18.80 -7.36 9.96
CA GLY A 155 -18.84 -7.64 8.53
C GLY A 155 -17.57 -7.22 7.81
N GLU A 156 -17.12 -6.00 8.04
CA GLU A 156 -15.88 -5.44 7.48
C GLU A 156 -14.64 -6.14 8.05
N GLN A 157 -14.68 -6.55 9.32
CA GLN A 157 -13.57 -7.26 9.96
C GLN A 157 -13.30 -8.60 9.27
N VAL A 158 -14.35 -9.36 8.93
CA VAL A 158 -14.23 -10.62 8.17
C VAL A 158 -13.61 -10.36 6.79
N THR A 159 -14.16 -9.41 6.04
CA THR A 159 -13.69 -9.11 4.68
C THR A 159 -12.23 -8.67 4.68
N THR A 160 -11.84 -7.87 5.66
CA THR A 160 -10.46 -7.35 5.81
C THR A 160 -9.48 -8.50 6.07
N GLY A 161 -9.81 -9.42 6.95
CA GLY A 161 -8.98 -10.61 7.18
C GLY A 161 -8.85 -11.49 5.93
N LEU A 162 -9.95 -11.72 5.21
CA LEU A 162 -9.96 -12.53 3.99
C LEU A 162 -9.12 -11.91 2.87
N LEU A 163 -9.16 -10.58 2.68
CA LEU A 163 -8.32 -9.92 1.68
C LEU A 163 -6.85 -9.97 2.07
N ALA A 164 -6.50 -9.78 3.34
CA ALA A 164 -5.12 -9.89 3.80
C ALA A 164 -4.56 -11.29 3.53
N LEU A 165 -5.33 -12.35 3.80
CA LEU A 165 -4.97 -13.73 3.47
C LEU A 165 -4.79 -13.95 1.96
N ALA A 166 -5.69 -13.38 1.14
CA ALA A 166 -5.59 -13.49 -0.31
C ALA A 166 -4.34 -12.80 -0.87
N LEU A 167 -3.94 -11.66 -0.30
CA LEU A 167 -2.69 -10.98 -0.66
C LEU A 167 -1.45 -11.78 -0.25
N GLN A 168 -1.45 -12.35 0.95
CA GLN A 168 -0.37 -13.21 1.45
C GLN A 168 -0.20 -14.46 0.58
N GLU A 169 -1.27 -15.09 0.12
CA GLU A 169 -1.24 -16.22 -0.82
C GLU A 169 -0.61 -15.83 -2.17
N LEU A 170 -0.76 -14.57 -2.58
CA LEU A 170 -0.11 -14.01 -3.78
C LEU A 170 1.35 -13.58 -3.53
N GLY A 171 1.91 -13.86 -2.35
CA GLY A 171 3.27 -13.48 -1.98
C GLY A 171 3.46 -12.00 -1.63
N VAL A 172 2.36 -11.27 -1.37
CA VAL A 172 2.39 -9.86 -0.96
C VAL A 172 2.33 -9.78 0.56
N SER A 173 3.28 -9.06 1.19
CA SER A 173 3.18 -8.75 2.62
C SER A 173 1.95 -7.89 2.86
N ALA A 174 1.03 -8.35 3.69
CA ALA A 174 -0.22 -7.66 3.97
C ALA A 174 -0.69 -7.91 5.40
N ARG A 175 -1.31 -6.90 6.01
CA ARG A 175 -1.87 -6.98 7.36
C ARG A 175 -3.25 -6.36 7.41
N SER A 176 -4.17 -7.06 8.07
CA SER A 176 -5.51 -6.54 8.39
C SER A 176 -5.46 -5.57 9.57
N TRP A 177 -6.22 -4.48 9.46
CA TRP A 177 -6.34 -3.45 10.47
C TRP A 177 -7.82 -3.17 10.76
N LEU A 178 -8.19 -3.33 12.00
CA LEU A 178 -9.53 -3.00 12.48
C LEU A 178 -9.55 -1.54 12.98
N GLY A 179 -10.72 -0.91 13.02
CA GLY A 179 -10.85 0.51 13.33
C GLY A 179 -10.32 0.95 14.71
N TRP A 180 -10.13 0.00 15.62
CA TRP A 180 -9.52 0.24 16.93
C TRP A 180 -8.02 -0.02 16.98
N GLN A 181 -7.45 -0.76 16.01
CA GLN A 181 -6.01 -1.02 15.89
C GLN A 181 -5.29 0.14 15.18
N ILE A 182 -5.98 0.78 14.26
CA ILE A 182 -5.64 2.11 13.78
C ILE A 182 -6.61 3.02 14.52
N PRO A 183 -6.19 3.84 15.48
CA PRO A 183 -7.14 4.68 16.17
C PRO A 183 -7.80 5.67 15.21
N ILE A 184 -8.89 5.22 14.54
CA ILE A 184 -9.80 6.09 13.82
C ILE A 184 -10.73 6.65 14.89
N HIS A 185 -10.34 7.78 15.45
CA HIS A 185 -11.11 8.43 16.51
C HIS A 185 -12.42 8.99 15.96
N MET A 186 -13.50 8.63 16.62
CA MET A 186 -14.84 9.05 16.26
C MET A 186 -15.55 9.77 17.42
N ASP A 187 -16.57 10.56 17.09
CA ASP A 187 -17.49 11.05 18.12
C ASP A 187 -18.35 9.90 18.68
N GLY A 188 -19.03 10.16 19.80
CA GLY A 188 -19.84 9.14 20.49
C GLY A 188 -21.22 8.90 19.86
N ALA A 189 -21.48 9.36 18.63
CA ALA A 189 -22.78 9.23 17.97
C ALA A 189 -22.93 7.85 17.31
N HIS A 190 -23.10 6.79 18.09
CA HIS A 190 -23.23 5.41 17.60
C HIS A 190 -24.22 5.28 16.42
N GLY A 191 -23.88 4.45 15.43
CA GLY A 191 -24.66 4.22 14.20
C GLY A 191 -24.59 5.35 13.16
N ARG A 192 -24.02 6.50 13.53
CA ARG A 192 -23.86 7.68 12.65
C ARG A 192 -22.70 8.59 13.06
N ALA A 193 -21.65 7.99 13.59
CA ALA A 193 -20.50 8.71 14.08
C ALA A 193 -19.77 9.48 12.97
N ARG A 194 -18.93 10.42 13.38
CA ARG A 194 -18.05 11.21 12.50
C ARG A 194 -16.61 10.97 12.88
N ILE A 195 -15.76 10.81 11.89
CA ILE A 195 -14.31 10.72 12.07
C ILE A 195 -13.79 12.08 12.53
N GLN A 196 -13.06 12.09 13.64
CA GLN A 196 -12.42 13.28 14.20
C GLN A 196 -10.95 13.34 13.84
N SER A 197 -10.24 12.20 13.93
CA SER A 197 -8.83 12.08 13.58
C SER A 197 -8.48 10.62 13.30
N ILE A 198 -7.35 10.40 12.61
CA ILE A 198 -6.78 9.08 12.34
C ILE A 198 -5.31 9.12 12.68
N GLU A 199 -4.84 8.19 13.51
CA GLU A 199 -3.42 8.02 13.80
C GLU A 199 -2.76 7.17 12.70
N THR A 200 -1.79 7.74 11.98
CA THR A 200 -1.22 7.10 10.79
C THR A 200 0.23 6.66 10.97
N GLU A 201 0.86 6.95 12.10
CA GLU A 201 2.29 6.72 12.31
C GLU A 201 2.68 5.26 12.10
N GLU A 202 1.95 4.33 12.72
CA GLU A 202 2.25 2.90 12.58
C GLU A 202 1.95 2.39 11.15
N MET A 203 0.93 2.93 10.49
CA MET A 203 0.63 2.60 9.10
C MET A 203 1.76 3.05 8.16
N HIS A 204 2.28 4.26 8.32
CA HIS A 204 3.41 4.73 7.53
C HIS A 204 4.63 3.82 7.70
N LYS A 205 4.96 3.41 8.93
CA LYS A 205 6.06 2.45 9.18
C LYS A 205 5.86 1.15 8.41
N ARG A 206 4.63 0.64 8.34
CA ARG A 206 4.30 -0.60 7.63
C ARG A 206 4.34 -0.43 6.12
N LEU A 207 3.75 0.63 5.61
CA LEU A 207 3.78 0.99 4.20
C LEU A 207 5.23 1.17 3.71
N ASP A 208 6.08 1.85 4.49
CA ASP A 208 7.51 2.03 4.21
C ASP A 208 8.29 0.71 4.22
N ALA A 209 7.83 -0.26 5.01
CA ALA A 209 8.36 -1.62 5.00
C ALA A 209 7.86 -2.47 3.81
N GLY A 210 6.98 -1.93 2.96
CA GLY A 210 6.39 -2.62 1.81
C GLY A 210 5.21 -3.53 2.17
N GLU A 211 4.60 -3.34 3.34
CA GLU A 211 3.43 -4.09 3.77
C GLU A 211 2.15 -3.37 3.31
N VAL A 212 1.22 -4.10 2.69
CA VAL A 212 -0.11 -3.58 2.35
C VAL A 212 -0.97 -3.49 3.61
N CYS A 213 -1.51 -2.29 3.87
CA CYS A 213 -2.41 -2.07 4.99
C CYS A 213 -3.86 -2.29 4.56
N VAL A 214 -4.49 -3.38 5.03
CA VAL A 214 -5.88 -3.72 4.71
C VAL A 214 -6.79 -3.28 5.85
N VAL A 215 -7.62 -2.27 5.65
CA VAL A 215 -8.35 -1.54 6.70
C VAL A 215 -9.84 -1.84 6.64
N ALA A 216 -10.43 -2.16 7.78
CA ALA A 216 -11.89 -2.25 7.90
C ALA A 216 -12.51 -0.84 7.84
N GLY A 217 -13.28 -0.59 6.78
CA GLY A 217 -14.06 0.63 6.66
C GLY A 217 -15.24 0.68 7.64
N PHE A 218 -16.04 1.75 7.58
CA PHE A 218 -17.30 1.90 8.30
C PHE A 218 -17.17 2.03 9.82
N GLN A 219 -16.05 1.72 10.44
CA GLN A 219 -15.86 1.64 11.89
C GLN A 219 -14.66 2.44 12.40
N GLY A 220 -14.69 2.79 13.68
CA GLY A 220 -13.61 3.41 14.41
C GLY A 220 -13.83 3.31 15.91
N LEU A 221 -13.08 4.09 16.67
CA LEU A 221 -13.04 4.09 18.12
C LEU A 221 -13.74 5.32 18.69
N GLY A 222 -14.82 5.13 19.40
CA GLY A 222 -15.52 6.18 20.14
C GLY A 222 -14.81 6.55 21.46
N PRO A 223 -15.31 7.59 22.18
CA PRO A 223 -14.67 8.11 23.40
C PRO A 223 -14.49 7.07 24.51
N ASP A 224 -15.39 6.09 24.61
CA ASP A 224 -15.39 5.08 25.67
C ASP A 224 -14.62 3.81 25.29
N ASN A 225 -13.69 3.89 24.34
CA ASN A 225 -13.00 2.71 23.76
C ASN A 225 -13.96 1.67 23.16
N ARG A 226 -15.13 2.10 22.74
CA ARG A 226 -16.11 1.24 22.07
C ARG A 226 -16.04 1.45 20.57
N ILE A 227 -16.24 0.34 19.85
CA ILE A 227 -16.41 0.43 18.39
C ILE A 227 -17.64 1.28 18.10
N THR A 228 -17.47 2.22 17.18
CA THR A 228 -18.52 3.11 16.72
C THR A 228 -18.58 3.03 15.20
N THR A 229 -19.77 3.05 14.62
CA THR A 229 -19.96 2.94 13.18
C THR A 229 -20.42 4.27 12.55
N LEU A 230 -19.99 4.44 11.31
CA LEU A 230 -20.46 5.54 10.45
C LEU A 230 -21.87 5.22 9.91
N GLY A 231 -22.55 6.21 9.39
CA GLY A 231 -23.81 6.00 8.67
C GLY A 231 -23.61 5.39 7.28
N ARG A 232 -24.67 5.42 6.45
CA ARG A 232 -24.63 4.93 5.05
C ARG A 232 -23.49 5.60 4.27
N GLY A 233 -22.81 4.85 3.41
CA GLY A 233 -21.62 5.33 2.69
C GLY A 233 -20.35 5.39 3.56
N GLY A 234 -20.38 4.81 4.77
CA GLY A 234 -19.31 4.94 5.75
C GLY A 234 -17.96 4.43 5.27
N SER A 235 -17.91 3.37 4.45
CA SER A 235 -16.63 2.85 3.93
C SER A 235 -15.98 3.80 2.92
N ASP A 236 -16.77 4.53 2.11
CA ASP A 236 -16.23 5.56 1.21
C ASP A 236 -15.68 6.73 2.02
N THR A 237 -16.43 7.15 3.05
CA THR A 237 -15.98 8.17 4.02
C THR A 237 -14.68 7.74 4.71
N SER A 238 -14.58 6.47 5.15
CA SER A 238 -13.36 5.93 5.74
C SER A 238 -12.17 6.00 4.78
N ALA A 239 -12.37 5.65 3.51
CA ALA A 239 -11.31 5.66 2.50
C ALA A 239 -10.79 7.07 2.22
N VAL A 240 -11.68 8.02 2.03
CA VAL A 240 -11.31 9.42 1.78
C VAL A 240 -10.61 10.03 3.01
N ALA A 241 -11.12 9.77 4.21
CA ALA A 241 -10.51 10.26 5.44
C ALA A 241 -9.12 9.64 5.66
N LEU A 242 -8.96 8.33 5.40
CA LEU A 242 -7.69 7.64 5.49
C LEU A 242 -6.68 8.16 4.46
N ALA A 243 -7.11 8.37 3.21
CA ALA A 243 -6.27 8.93 2.16
C ALA A 243 -5.76 10.33 2.54
N ALA A 244 -6.64 11.17 3.07
CA ALA A 244 -6.27 12.51 3.55
C ALA A 244 -5.29 12.45 4.73
N ALA A 245 -5.52 11.57 5.72
CA ALA A 245 -4.67 11.41 6.89
C ALA A 245 -3.29 10.86 6.52
N LEU A 246 -3.21 9.90 5.61
CA LEU A 246 -1.97 9.33 5.08
C LEU A 246 -1.25 10.26 4.09
N LYS A 247 -1.90 11.35 3.65
CA LYS A 247 -1.43 12.21 2.55
C LYS A 247 -1.16 11.39 1.28
N ALA A 248 -2.09 10.50 0.95
CA ALA A 248 -1.99 9.64 -0.21
C ALA A 248 -2.04 10.47 -1.51
N ASP A 249 -1.31 10.02 -2.51
CA ASP A 249 -1.27 10.65 -3.84
C ASP A 249 -2.56 10.38 -4.62
N GLN A 250 -3.23 9.24 -4.33
CA GLN A 250 -4.42 8.80 -5.04
C GLN A 250 -5.37 8.03 -4.10
N CYS A 251 -6.67 8.20 -4.32
CA CYS A 251 -7.72 7.42 -3.66
C CYS A 251 -8.69 6.88 -4.72
N ASP A 252 -8.68 5.57 -4.95
CA ASP A 252 -9.54 4.88 -5.91
C ASP A 252 -10.73 4.25 -5.20
N ILE A 253 -11.93 4.54 -5.68
CA ILE A 253 -13.15 3.93 -5.18
C ILE A 253 -13.72 3.00 -6.25
N TYR A 254 -13.64 1.69 -5.99
CA TYR A 254 -14.21 0.67 -6.87
C TYR A 254 -15.65 0.38 -6.45
N THR A 255 -16.56 0.55 -7.40
CA THR A 255 -18.01 0.36 -7.25
C THR A 255 -18.55 -0.38 -8.46
N ASP A 256 -19.80 -0.80 -8.38
CA ASP A 256 -20.54 -1.48 -9.45
C ASP A 256 -21.30 -0.53 -10.39
N VAL A 257 -21.18 0.78 -10.15
CA VAL A 257 -21.74 1.81 -11.04
C VAL A 257 -20.64 2.43 -11.89
N ASP A 258 -20.95 2.76 -13.13
CA ASP A 258 -20.07 3.55 -13.98
C ASP A 258 -19.85 4.92 -13.30
N GLY A 259 -18.61 5.38 -13.32
CA GLY A 259 -18.23 6.62 -12.63
C GLY A 259 -19.06 7.82 -13.10
N ILE A 260 -19.07 8.85 -12.26
CA ILE A 260 -19.78 10.13 -12.51
C ILE A 260 -18.97 10.95 -13.51
#